data_8f93b90f2fd712483fba44b18a2fcf38
#
_entry.id   8f93b90f2fd712483fba44b18a2fcf38
#
_cell.length_a   1.000
_cell.length_b   1.000
_cell.length_c   1.000
_cell.angle_alpha   90.00
_cell.angle_beta   90.00
_cell.angle_gamma   90.00
#
_symmetry.space_group_name_H-M   'P 1'
#
loop_
_entity.id
_entity.type
_entity.pdbx_description
1 polymer ?
#
loop_
_entity_poly.entity_id
_entity_poly.type
_entity_poly.pdbx_seq_one_letter_code
_entity_poly.pdbx_strand_id
1 'polypeptide(L)'
;MTGHVGRISGSLPKQKPSPQTYQDVMKASLANAICVLAWTAPLFMLPCSIVLITRSCGFWGIAGGMAIMAILLGGPMHFAFRGVCFLPLAILALRSDAQAMFGAAWLLAMLFSITELPGLRKQWRPSPGFFNFITRTLEGRKYYKAAELRGALDEIKPGKNLFAVHPHGILTGGWTWNMFFNSDFHERTGRIGFLLDEGLRLKAPTFRLLCDWFEGKDRYAAPATKSAIKKAMDRGESLALLPGGFQEATICEPGKERVYVKSRQGFIKYCLQGGYRITPVYSFGETDTYWTFRPLLKFRLSLAKQNIPAAAMFGNPLCPLLPRREAALRTFVGSPLELPLIAEPTKEEVQKYHAKYVEALKEVFDKHKAEAGVPDAVLEIW
;
A
#
# COMPACT_ATOMS: atom_id res chain seq x y z
N MET A 1 53.90 -9.35 -7.67
CA MET A 1 52.98 -9.15 -8.78
C MET A 1 51.65 -8.68 -8.21
N THR A 2 51.45 -7.36 -8.18
CA THR A 2 50.29 -6.69 -7.59
C THR A 2 49.32 -6.37 -8.73
N GLY A 3 48.20 -7.09 -8.81
CA GLY A 3 47.16 -6.82 -9.80
C GLY A 3 46.25 -5.68 -9.35
N HIS A 4 46.29 -4.56 -10.06
CA HIS A 4 45.35 -3.46 -9.94
C HIS A 4 44.00 -3.88 -10.48
N VAL A 5 42.98 -3.97 -9.60
CA VAL A 5 41.57 -4.05 -10.00
C VAL A 5 41.07 -2.64 -10.22
N GLY A 6 40.94 -2.29 -11.50
CA GLY A 6 40.38 -0.99 -11.92
C GLY A 6 38.90 -0.87 -11.54
N ARG A 7 38.56 0.12 -10.74
CA ARG A 7 37.21 0.59 -10.52
C ARG A 7 36.64 1.16 -11.81
N ILE A 8 35.69 0.45 -12.42
CA ILE A 8 34.86 1.02 -13.50
C ILE A 8 33.71 1.78 -12.83
N SER A 9 33.92 3.09 -12.61
CA SER A 9 32.85 4.04 -12.30
C SER A 9 32.20 4.51 -13.60
N GLY A 10 31.36 3.67 -14.17
CA GLY A 10 30.54 4.03 -15.31
C GLY A 10 29.13 4.39 -14.85
N SER A 11 28.81 5.68 -14.77
CA SER A 11 27.43 6.14 -14.72
C SER A 11 26.73 5.67 -15.99
N LEU A 12 25.75 4.78 -15.86
CA LEU A 12 24.90 4.36 -16.98
C LEU A 12 24.27 5.60 -17.63
N PRO A 13 24.30 5.72 -18.95
CA PRO A 13 23.71 6.85 -19.64
C PRO A 13 22.21 6.93 -19.32
N LYS A 14 21.75 8.11 -18.92
CA LYS A 14 20.33 8.42 -18.72
C LYS A 14 19.63 8.23 -20.08
N GLN A 15 19.06 7.05 -20.32
CA GLN A 15 18.19 6.83 -21.47
C GLN A 15 16.99 7.76 -21.33
N LYS A 16 16.84 8.69 -22.30
CA LYS A 16 15.58 9.44 -22.43
C LYS A 16 14.44 8.43 -22.59
N PRO A 17 13.36 8.55 -21.81
CA PRO A 17 12.23 7.63 -21.98
C PRO A 17 11.72 7.72 -23.42
N SER A 18 11.61 6.59 -24.08
CA SER A 18 10.97 6.51 -25.39
C SER A 18 9.52 6.97 -25.29
N PRO A 19 8.98 7.65 -26.32
CA PRO A 19 7.57 8.05 -26.31
C PRO A 19 6.68 6.84 -26.09
N GLN A 20 5.79 6.91 -25.09
CA GLN A 20 4.87 5.83 -24.76
C GLN A 20 3.84 5.65 -25.89
N THR A 21 3.67 4.43 -26.35
CA THR A 21 2.62 4.11 -27.30
C THR A 21 1.25 4.02 -26.61
N TYR A 22 0.16 4.10 -27.37
CA TYR A 22 -1.20 3.90 -26.84
C TYR A 22 -1.34 2.51 -26.17
N GLN A 23 -0.70 1.48 -26.72
CA GLN A 23 -0.71 0.14 -26.15
C GLN A 23 0.02 0.07 -24.81
N ASP A 24 1.13 0.77 -24.62
CA ASP A 24 1.86 0.80 -23.35
C ASP A 24 1.00 1.45 -22.26
N VAL A 25 0.28 2.53 -22.62
CA VAL A 25 -0.65 3.20 -21.74
C VAL A 25 -1.81 2.29 -21.33
N MET A 26 -2.41 1.58 -22.27
CA MET A 26 -3.50 0.65 -21.96
C MET A 26 -3.04 -0.48 -21.04
N LYS A 27 -1.89 -1.11 -21.33
CA LYS A 27 -1.32 -2.17 -20.51
C LYS A 27 -1.04 -1.70 -19.08
N ALA A 28 -0.37 -0.54 -18.94
CA ALA A 28 -0.08 0.04 -17.64
C ALA A 28 -1.34 0.47 -16.87
N SER A 29 -2.38 0.94 -17.58
CA SER A 29 -3.69 1.23 -16.98
C SER A 29 -4.37 -0.03 -16.45
N LEU A 30 -4.27 -1.15 -17.17
CA LEU A 30 -4.80 -2.44 -16.71
C LEU A 30 -4.07 -2.92 -15.44
N ALA A 31 -2.74 -2.81 -15.37
CA ALA A 31 -1.99 -3.17 -14.17
C ALA A 31 -2.44 -2.36 -12.95
N ASN A 32 -2.59 -1.02 -13.11
CA ASN A 32 -3.08 -0.16 -12.05
C ASN A 32 -4.52 -0.48 -11.68
N ALA A 33 -5.39 -0.75 -12.65
CA ALA A 33 -6.78 -1.15 -12.40
C ALA A 33 -6.87 -2.45 -11.58
N ILE A 34 -6.07 -3.45 -11.88
CA ILE A 34 -6.02 -4.71 -11.09
C ILE A 34 -5.67 -4.42 -9.63
N CYS A 35 -4.62 -3.62 -9.39
CA CYS A 35 -4.19 -3.29 -8.02
C CYS A 35 -5.24 -2.46 -7.28
N VAL A 36 -5.79 -1.42 -7.93
CA VAL A 36 -6.78 -0.51 -7.35
C VAL A 36 -8.10 -1.23 -7.07
N LEU A 37 -8.61 -2.01 -8.03
CA LEU A 37 -9.86 -2.75 -7.85
C LEU A 37 -9.75 -3.80 -6.76
N ALA A 38 -8.63 -4.52 -6.67
CA ALA A 38 -8.43 -5.49 -5.60
C ALA A 38 -8.48 -4.85 -4.21
N TRP A 39 -7.98 -3.62 -4.09
CA TRP A 39 -8.00 -2.85 -2.84
C TRP A 39 -9.35 -2.19 -2.56
N THR A 40 -9.99 -1.60 -3.58
CA THR A 40 -11.21 -0.79 -3.42
C THR A 40 -12.49 -1.61 -3.52
N ALA A 41 -12.47 -2.79 -4.14
CA ALA A 41 -13.65 -3.62 -4.32
C ALA A 41 -14.49 -3.81 -3.04
N PRO A 42 -13.91 -4.12 -1.87
CA PRO A 42 -14.67 -4.24 -0.63
C PRO A 42 -15.41 -2.95 -0.23
N LEU A 43 -14.86 -1.77 -0.54
CA LEU A 43 -15.44 -0.47 -0.19
C LEU A 43 -16.68 -0.14 -1.03
N PHE A 44 -16.70 -0.58 -2.31
CA PHE A 44 -17.84 -0.35 -3.21
C PHE A 44 -18.90 -1.44 -3.12
N MET A 45 -18.51 -2.66 -2.81
CA MET A 45 -19.47 -3.76 -2.66
C MET A 45 -20.49 -3.45 -1.55
N LEU A 46 -20.08 -2.84 -0.45
CA LEU A 46 -20.98 -2.50 0.66
C LEU A 46 -22.06 -1.48 0.28
N PRO A 47 -21.75 -0.27 -0.25
CA PRO A 47 -22.79 0.69 -0.67
C PRO A 47 -23.71 0.16 -1.77
N CYS A 48 -23.14 -0.52 -2.77
CA CYS A 48 -23.91 -1.12 -3.85
C CYS A 48 -24.90 -2.18 -3.31
N SER A 49 -24.43 -2.98 -2.37
CA SER A 49 -25.23 -3.99 -1.69
C SER A 49 -26.39 -3.35 -0.92
N ILE A 50 -26.13 -2.29 -0.16
CA ILE A 50 -27.16 -1.56 0.59
C ILE A 50 -28.22 -1.01 -0.37
N VAL A 51 -27.79 -0.34 -1.45
CA VAL A 51 -28.74 0.22 -2.45
C VAL A 51 -29.59 -0.86 -3.09
N LEU A 52 -29.01 -2.01 -3.45
CA LEU A 52 -29.73 -3.12 -4.07
C LEU A 52 -30.72 -3.76 -3.11
N ILE A 53 -30.34 -3.98 -1.85
CA ILE A 53 -31.22 -4.52 -0.80
C ILE A 53 -32.37 -3.54 -0.53
N THR A 54 -32.08 -2.25 -0.40
CA THR A 54 -33.09 -1.21 -0.16
C THR A 54 -34.13 -1.18 -1.28
N ARG A 55 -33.67 -1.26 -2.53
CA ARG A 55 -34.58 -1.30 -3.68
C ARG A 55 -35.44 -2.56 -3.76
N SER A 56 -34.93 -3.71 -3.29
CA SER A 56 -35.57 -5.01 -3.47
C SER A 56 -36.45 -5.45 -2.29
N CYS A 57 -36.10 -5.08 -1.08
CA CYS A 57 -36.74 -5.59 0.16
C CYS A 57 -37.25 -4.49 1.09
N GLY A 58 -37.04 -3.23 0.74
CA GLY A 58 -37.36 -2.11 1.62
C GLY A 58 -36.51 -2.09 2.91
N PHE A 59 -36.77 -1.12 3.77
CA PHE A 59 -35.98 -0.87 4.98
C PHE A 59 -35.99 -2.07 5.96
N TRP A 60 -37.13 -2.72 6.15
CA TRP A 60 -37.26 -3.85 7.09
C TRP A 60 -36.56 -5.13 6.61
N GLY A 61 -36.50 -5.33 5.29
CA GLY A 61 -35.72 -6.44 4.71
C GLY A 61 -34.22 -6.27 4.96
N ILE A 62 -33.72 -5.01 4.95
CA ILE A 62 -32.34 -4.72 5.29
C ILE A 62 -32.06 -5.05 6.76
N ALA A 63 -32.89 -4.54 7.67
CA ALA A 63 -32.68 -4.74 9.11
C ALA A 63 -32.72 -6.23 9.50
N GLY A 64 -33.68 -6.99 8.97
CA GLY A 64 -33.78 -8.42 9.18
C GLY A 64 -32.61 -9.22 8.58
N GLY A 65 -32.24 -8.92 7.35
CA GLY A 65 -31.10 -9.56 6.69
C GLY A 65 -29.77 -9.26 7.40
N MET A 66 -29.57 -8.03 7.85
CA MET A 66 -28.40 -7.64 8.64
C MET A 66 -28.32 -8.35 9.98
N ALA A 67 -29.44 -8.49 10.68
CA ALA A 67 -29.48 -9.21 11.96
C ALA A 67 -29.15 -10.69 11.80
N ILE A 68 -29.76 -11.39 10.83
CA ILE A 68 -29.50 -12.80 10.53
C ILE A 68 -28.01 -13.01 10.17
N MET A 69 -27.45 -12.14 9.34
CA MET A 69 -26.06 -12.26 8.92
C MET A 69 -25.08 -11.95 10.05
N ALA A 70 -25.38 -11.01 10.95
CA ALA A 70 -24.56 -10.73 12.13
C ALA A 70 -24.49 -11.96 13.06
N ILE A 71 -25.61 -12.68 13.21
CA ILE A 71 -25.72 -13.92 14.01
C ILE A 71 -24.90 -15.04 13.36
N LEU A 72 -25.02 -15.23 12.04
CA LEU A 72 -24.39 -16.33 11.33
C LEU A 72 -22.86 -16.17 11.15
N LEU A 73 -22.34 -14.95 11.14
CA LEU A 73 -20.96 -14.66 10.80
C LEU A 73 -20.08 -14.18 11.97
N GLY A 74 -20.62 -14.13 13.18
CA GLY A 74 -19.83 -13.97 14.39
C GLY A 74 -19.21 -12.59 14.64
N GLY A 75 -19.80 -11.50 14.11
CA GLY A 75 -19.41 -10.14 14.48
C GLY A 75 -19.46 -9.08 13.38
N PRO A 76 -19.57 -7.80 13.76
CA PRO A 76 -19.88 -6.70 12.81
C PRO A 76 -18.84 -6.46 11.71
N MET A 77 -17.57 -6.73 11.95
CA MET A 77 -16.52 -6.55 10.94
C MET A 77 -16.46 -7.70 9.91
N HIS A 78 -16.63 -8.94 10.33
CA HIS A 78 -16.79 -10.07 9.41
C HIS A 78 -18.07 -9.96 8.58
N PHE A 79 -19.11 -9.41 9.19
CA PHE A 79 -20.39 -9.13 8.59
C PHE A 79 -20.27 -8.13 7.43
N ALA A 80 -19.61 -7.00 7.61
CA ALA A 80 -19.46 -5.96 6.58
C ALA A 80 -18.73 -6.48 5.32
N PHE A 81 -17.73 -7.33 5.50
CA PHE A 81 -16.91 -7.81 4.38
C PHE A 81 -17.41 -9.12 3.73
N ARG A 82 -18.14 -9.96 4.47
CA ARG A 82 -18.58 -11.28 3.96
C ARG A 82 -20.07 -11.37 3.68
N GLY A 83 -20.90 -10.87 4.58
CA GLY A 83 -22.35 -11.08 4.51
C GLY A 83 -23.07 -10.14 3.57
N VAL A 84 -22.70 -8.87 3.59
CA VAL A 84 -23.37 -7.87 2.76
C VAL A 84 -23.08 -8.08 1.27
N CYS A 85 -21.99 -8.76 0.91
CA CYS A 85 -21.68 -9.11 -0.47
C CYS A 85 -22.57 -10.21 -1.05
N PHE A 86 -23.09 -11.12 -0.21
CA PHE A 86 -23.85 -12.29 -0.68
C PHE A 86 -25.36 -12.08 -0.73
N LEU A 87 -25.91 -11.34 0.24
CA LEU A 87 -27.36 -11.16 0.32
C LEU A 87 -27.96 -10.44 -0.90
N PRO A 88 -27.35 -9.36 -1.45
CA PRO A 88 -27.85 -8.74 -2.67
C PRO A 88 -27.77 -9.65 -3.88
N LEU A 89 -26.70 -10.44 -3.98
CA LEU A 89 -26.51 -11.38 -5.07
C LEU A 89 -27.57 -12.48 -5.02
N ALA A 90 -27.89 -12.99 -3.83
CA ALA A 90 -28.98 -13.96 -3.64
C ALA A 90 -30.36 -13.39 -3.98
N ILE A 91 -30.65 -12.15 -3.55
CA ILE A 91 -31.94 -11.48 -3.81
C ILE A 91 -32.11 -11.15 -5.31
N LEU A 92 -31.06 -10.70 -5.94
CA LEU A 92 -31.08 -10.44 -7.36
C LEU A 92 -31.19 -11.77 -8.15
N ALA A 93 -30.57 -12.87 -7.75
CA ALA A 93 -30.73 -14.18 -8.40
C ALA A 93 -32.18 -14.69 -8.42
N LEU A 94 -33.05 -14.14 -7.56
CA LEU A 94 -34.48 -14.44 -7.55
C LEU A 94 -35.29 -13.64 -8.57
N ARG A 95 -34.71 -12.67 -9.28
CA ARG A 95 -35.36 -11.87 -10.33
C ARG A 95 -34.89 -12.25 -11.73
N SER A 96 -35.81 -12.65 -12.59
CA SER A 96 -35.62 -13.35 -13.86
C SER A 96 -34.82 -12.63 -14.96
N ASP A 97 -34.67 -11.30 -14.87
CA ASP A 97 -34.20 -10.50 -16.02
C ASP A 97 -32.68 -10.34 -16.09
N ALA A 98 -31.93 -10.91 -15.13
CA ALA A 98 -30.48 -10.76 -15.05
C ALA A 98 -29.77 -12.09 -14.69
N GLN A 99 -30.38 -13.23 -14.95
CA GLN A 99 -29.91 -14.55 -14.50
C GLN A 99 -28.47 -14.90 -14.91
N ALA A 100 -28.03 -14.53 -16.10
CA ALA A 100 -26.68 -14.86 -16.58
C ALA A 100 -25.60 -14.01 -15.91
N MET A 101 -25.82 -12.71 -15.72
CA MET A 101 -24.90 -11.83 -14.97
C MET A 101 -24.85 -12.21 -13.49
N PHE A 102 -26.00 -12.69 -12.97
CA PHE A 102 -26.14 -13.17 -11.60
C PHE A 102 -25.40 -14.48 -11.35
N GLY A 103 -25.52 -15.44 -12.26
CA GLY A 103 -24.77 -16.68 -12.21
C GLY A 103 -23.27 -16.43 -12.16
N ALA A 104 -22.78 -15.52 -13.00
CA ALA A 104 -21.35 -15.14 -13.03
C ALA A 104 -20.91 -14.41 -11.75
N ALA A 105 -21.70 -13.45 -11.25
CA ALA A 105 -21.41 -12.73 -10.02
C ALA A 105 -21.50 -13.63 -8.77
N TRP A 106 -22.47 -14.56 -8.75
CA TRP A 106 -22.61 -15.53 -7.67
C TRP A 106 -21.49 -16.58 -7.69
N LEU A 107 -21.07 -17.07 -8.87
CA LEU A 107 -19.90 -17.92 -9.04
C LEU A 107 -18.61 -17.21 -8.60
N LEU A 108 -18.43 -15.95 -8.95
CA LEU A 108 -17.31 -15.13 -8.47
C LEU A 108 -17.36 -14.96 -6.95
N ALA A 109 -18.53 -14.70 -6.38
CA ALA A 109 -18.71 -14.57 -4.94
C ALA A 109 -18.53 -15.90 -4.20
N MET A 110 -18.96 -17.04 -4.79
CA MET A 110 -18.66 -18.39 -4.26
C MET A 110 -17.16 -18.71 -4.37
N LEU A 111 -16.52 -18.50 -5.49
CA LEU A 111 -15.08 -18.63 -5.64
C LEU A 111 -14.35 -17.79 -4.59
N PHE A 112 -14.84 -16.62 -4.33
CA PHE A 112 -14.36 -15.71 -3.32
C PHE A 112 -14.49 -16.26 -1.90
N SER A 113 -15.63 -16.86 -1.56
CA SER A 113 -15.86 -17.51 -0.26
C SER A 113 -15.06 -18.79 -0.08
N ILE A 114 -14.87 -19.52 -1.17
CA ILE A 114 -14.06 -20.74 -1.19
C ILE A 114 -12.60 -20.43 -0.89
N THR A 115 -12.07 -19.27 -1.36
CA THR A 115 -10.72 -18.82 -1.00
C THR A 115 -10.56 -18.53 0.50
N GLU A 116 -11.64 -18.35 1.22
CA GLU A 116 -11.67 -18.12 2.66
C GLU A 116 -11.72 -19.41 3.49
N LEU A 117 -12.04 -20.56 2.89
CA LEU A 117 -12.03 -21.84 3.60
C LEU A 117 -10.58 -22.24 3.95
N PRO A 118 -10.26 -22.51 5.23
CA PRO A 118 -8.89 -22.78 5.68
C PRO A 118 -8.17 -23.89 4.93
N GLY A 119 -8.91 -24.91 4.44
CA GLY A 119 -8.37 -26.04 3.67
C GLY A 119 -7.94 -25.67 2.25
N LEU A 120 -8.72 -24.82 1.57
CA LEU A 120 -8.42 -24.36 0.21
C LEU A 120 -7.34 -23.27 0.19
N ARG A 121 -7.26 -22.45 1.25
CA ARG A 121 -6.22 -21.42 1.43
C ARG A 121 -4.80 -21.98 1.35
N LYS A 122 -4.55 -23.21 1.84
CA LYS A 122 -3.24 -23.88 1.73
C LYS A 122 -2.83 -24.21 0.29
N GLN A 123 -3.77 -24.20 -0.65
CA GLN A 123 -3.52 -24.52 -2.06
C GLN A 123 -3.16 -23.28 -2.90
N TRP A 124 -3.44 -22.07 -2.43
CA TRP A 124 -3.07 -20.84 -3.12
C TRP A 124 -1.59 -20.56 -2.91
N ARG A 125 -0.81 -20.90 -3.91
CA ARG A 125 0.65 -20.68 -3.90
C ARG A 125 0.98 -19.37 -4.58
N PRO A 126 2.11 -18.74 -4.17
CA PRO A 126 2.65 -17.61 -4.90
C PRO A 126 2.71 -17.89 -6.40
N SER A 127 2.34 -16.91 -7.22
CA SER A 127 2.38 -17.03 -8.68
C SER A 127 3.46 -16.09 -9.25
N PRO A 128 4.70 -16.55 -9.42
CA PRO A 128 5.76 -15.75 -10.03
C PRO A 128 5.39 -15.26 -11.44
N GLY A 129 4.60 -16.04 -12.15
CA GLY A 129 4.06 -15.67 -13.46
C GLY A 129 3.15 -14.44 -13.39
N PHE A 130 2.32 -14.32 -12.35
CA PHE A 130 1.42 -13.19 -12.20
C PHE A 130 2.18 -11.90 -11.80
N PHE A 131 3.17 -12.01 -10.94
CA PHE A 131 4.06 -10.87 -10.64
C PHE A 131 4.78 -10.38 -11.90
N ASN A 132 5.36 -11.29 -12.68
CA ASN A 132 6.03 -10.95 -13.94
C ASN A 132 5.05 -10.38 -14.98
N PHE A 133 3.82 -10.85 -15.00
CA PHE A 133 2.77 -10.30 -15.86
C PHE A 133 2.50 -8.82 -15.51
N ILE A 134 2.33 -8.48 -14.24
CA ILE A 134 2.10 -7.09 -13.81
C ILE A 134 3.33 -6.21 -14.07
N THR A 135 4.54 -6.71 -13.78
CA THR A 135 5.76 -5.89 -13.82
C THR A 135 6.38 -5.78 -15.20
N ARG A 136 6.43 -6.88 -15.96
CA ARG A 136 7.14 -6.97 -17.24
C ARG A 136 6.21 -6.92 -18.46
N THR A 137 5.01 -7.54 -18.38
CA THR A 137 4.09 -7.58 -19.54
C THR A 137 3.20 -6.34 -19.56
N LEU A 138 2.64 -5.96 -18.40
CA LEU A 138 1.79 -4.78 -18.29
C LEU A 138 2.57 -3.51 -17.97
N GLU A 139 3.80 -3.65 -17.43
CA GLU A 139 4.70 -2.53 -17.11
C GLU A 139 3.99 -1.40 -16.34
N GLY A 140 3.30 -1.75 -15.24
CA GLY A 140 2.42 -0.84 -14.51
C GLY A 140 3.06 0.50 -14.10
N ARG A 141 4.38 0.56 -13.95
CA ARG A 141 5.13 1.79 -13.67
C ARG A 141 4.99 2.83 -14.80
N LYS A 142 4.84 2.41 -16.05
CA LYS A 142 4.64 3.28 -17.21
C LYS A 142 3.29 4.01 -17.22
N TYR A 143 2.40 3.71 -16.26
CA TYR A 143 1.15 4.41 -16.09
C TYR A 143 1.36 5.89 -15.76
N TYR A 144 2.33 6.19 -14.92
CA TYR A 144 2.63 7.52 -14.41
C TYR A 144 3.55 8.29 -15.35
N LYS A 145 3.53 9.61 -15.26
CA LYS A 145 4.49 10.49 -15.96
C LYS A 145 5.94 10.11 -15.66
N ALA A 146 6.23 9.73 -14.43
CA ALA A 146 7.48 9.12 -13.98
C ALA A 146 7.18 8.17 -12.82
N ALA A 147 7.92 7.06 -12.71
CA ALA A 147 7.91 6.16 -11.57
C ALA A 147 9.34 5.66 -11.34
N GLU A 148 10.08 6.29 -10.43
CA GLU A 148 11.52 6.14 -10.27
C GLU A 148 11.90 5.95 -8.82
N LEU A 149 12.89 5.07 -8.58
CA LEU A 149 13.53 4.89 -7.29
C LEU A 149 14.97 5.43 -7.39
N ARG A 150 15.32 6.35 -6.51
CA ARG A 150 16.61 7.06 -6.49
C ARG A 150 17.14 7.22 -5.06
N GLY A 151 18.25 7.92 -4.90
CA GLY A 151 18.84 8.26 -3.61
C GLY A 151 19.99 7.34 -3.23
N ALA A 152 20.15 7.06 -1.93
CA ALA A 152 21.28 6.34 -1.36
C ALA A 152 21.17 4.81 -1.53
N LEU A 153 20.84 4.34 -2.74
CA LEU A 153 20.58 2.92 -3.01
C LEU A 153 21.81 2.04 -2.78
N ASP A 154 23.01 2.57 -3.02
CA ASP A 154 24.26 1.82 -2.88
C ASP A 154 24.71 1.71 -1.40
N GLU A 155 24.07 2.47 -0.50
CA GLU A 155 24.29 2.37 0.94
C GLU A 155 23.43 1.28 1.60
N ILE A 156 22.46 0.69 0.87
CA ILE A 156 21.60 -0.36 1.37
C ILE A 156 22.43 -1.66 1.55
N LYS A 157 22.47 -2.16 2.77
CA LYS A 157 23.04 -3.48 3.09
C LYS A 157 21.89 -4.48 3.25
N PRO A 158 21.96 -5.69 2.66
CA PRO A 158 20.92 -6.70 2.79
C PRO A 158 20.59 -7.03 4.25
N GLY A 159 19.30 -7.20 4.53
CA GLY A 159 18.79 -7.56 5.86
C GLY A 159 18.86 -6.44 6.91
N LYS A 160 18.08 -6.61 7.97
CA LYS A 160 17.99 -5.69 9.11
C LYS A 160 17.80 -4.21 8.76
N ASN A 161 17.00 -3.91 7.73
CA ASN A 161 16.58 -2.55 7.43
C ASN A 161 15.07 -2.40 7.71
N LEU A 162 14.68 -1.24 8.21
CA LEU A 162 13.30 -0.80 8.19
C LEU A 162 13.23 0.47 7.32
N PHE A 163 12.60 0.34 6.17
CA PHE A 163 12.32 1.46 5.27
C PHE A 163 11.03 2.13 5.73
N ALA A 164 11.13 3.34 6.26
CA ALA A 164 10.00 4.14 6.69
C ALA A 164 9.63 5.12 5.57
N VAL A 165 8.53 4.86 4.89
CA VAL A 165 8.15 5.52 3.63
C VAL A 165 7.10 6.59 3.87
N HIS A 166 7.31 7.76 3.30
CA HIS A 166 6.42 8.93 3.33
C HIS A 166 6.34 9.61 1.96
N PRO A 167 5.25 10.35 1.71
CA PRO A 167 3.98 10.27 2.42
C PRO A 167 3.21 9.00 2.04
N HIS A 168 2.21 8.63 2.87
CA HIS A 168 1.32 7.51 2.55
C HIS A 168 0.54 7.75 1.26
N GLY A 169 0.19 9.01 0.95
CA GLY A 169 -0.72 9.30 -0.15
C GLY A 169 -2.10 8.64 0.08
N ILE A 170 -2.84 8.43 -1.00
CA ILE A 170 -4.13 7.72 -0.93
C ILE A 170 -3.94 6.20 -1.15
N LEU A 171 -3.24 5.79 -2.21
CA LEU A 171 -3.03 4.39 -2.59
C LEU A 171 -1.55 3.98 -2.66
N THR A 172 -0.69 4.72 -1.98
CA THR A 172 0.72 4.35 -1.81
C THR A 172 1.45 4.02 -3.13
N GLY A 173 1.28 4.88 -4.16
CA GLY A 173 1.79 4.61 -5.51
C GLY A 173 3.29 4.43 -5.57
N GLY A 174 4.06 5.32 -4.94
CA GLY A 174 5.52 5.23 -4.89
C GLY A 174 6.02 4.00 -4.16
N TRP A 175 5.42 3.67 -3.00
CA TRP A 175 5.73 2.47 -2.26
C TRP A 175 5.39 1.19 -3.06
N THR A 176 4.25 1.19 -3.76
CA THR A 176 3.80 0.05 -4.57
C THR A 176 4.69 -0.12 -5.81
N TRP A 177 4.81 0.93 -6.63
CA TRP A 177 5.44 0.79 -7.94
C TRP A 177 6.97 0.93 -7.91
N ASN A 178 7.51 1.78 -7.04
CA ASN A 178 8.95 2.01 -6.98
C ASN A 178 9.67 1.07 -6.01
N MET A 179 8.93 0.41 -5.07
CA MET A 179 9.54 -0.50 -4.11
C MET A 179 8.99 -1.93 -4.23
N PHE A 180 7.67 -2.15 -4.04
CA PHE A 180 7.09 -3.50 -4.04
C PHE A 180 7.18 -4.20 -5.40
N PHE A 181 6.93 -3.50 -6.51
CA PHE A 181 7.07 -4.02 -7.87
C PHE A 181 8.44 -3.71 -8.50
N ASN A 182 9.49 -3.58 -7.70
CA ASN A 182 10.84 -3.28 -8.18
C ASN A 182 11.84 -4.37 -7.78
N SER A 183 12.20 -5.22 -8.73
CA SER A 183 13.14 -6.33 -8.51
C SER A 183 14.52 -5.85 -8.07
N ASP A 184 15.05 -4.74 -8.65
CA ASP A 184 16.36 -4.20 -8.30
C ASP A 184 16.42 -3.75 -6.84
N PHE A 185 15.30 -3.25 -6.32
CA PHE A 185 15.19 -2.89 -4.91
C PHE A 185 15.26 -4.13 -4.02
N HIS A 186 14.59 -5.24 -4.40
CA HIS A 186 14.63 -6.49 -3.63
C HIS A 186 16.03 -7.12 -3.63
N GLU A 187 16.76 -7.05 -4.74
CA GLU A 187 18.14 -7.55 -4.83
C GLU A 187 19.05 -6.82 -3.83
N ARG A 188 18.87 -5.52 -3.64
CA ARG A 188 19.64 -4.70 -2.70
C ARG A 188 19.27 -4.94 -1.24
N THR A 189 17.99 -5.14 -0.96
CA THR A 189 17.49 -5.28 0.42
C THR A 189 17.59 -6.68 0.98
N GLY A 190 17.78 -7.70 0.13
CA GLY A 190 17.51 -9.09 0.46
C GLY A 190 16.02 -9.32 0.66
N ARG A 191 15.64 -10.41 1.35
CA ARG A 191 14.23 -10.69 1.62
C ARG A 191 13.57 -9.56 2.40
N ILE A 192 12.47 -9.01 1.87
CA ILE A 192 11.78 -7.85 2.43
C ILE A 192 10.29 -8.11 2.64
N GLY A 193 9.80 -7.76 3.84
CA GLY A 193 8.38 -7.77 4.21
C GLY A 193 7.75 -6.39 4.08
N PHE A 194 6.71 -6.26 3.28
CA PHE A 194 5.93 -5.04 3.13
C PHE A 194 4.77 -5.06 4.11
N LEU A 195 4.79 -4.15 5.09
CA LEU A 195 3.84 -4.12 6.21
C LEU A 195 2.59 -3.32 5.84
N LEU A 196 1.45 -3.99 5.88
CA LEU A 196 0.14 -3.47 5.51
C LEU A 196 -0.80 -3.41 6.73
N ASP A 197 -1.84 -2.61 6.65
CA ASP A 197 -2.94 -2.65 7.62
C ASP A 197 -3.43 -4.09 7.83
N GLU A 198 -3.63 -4.48 9.09
CA GLU A 198 -4.04 -5.84 9.45
C GLU A 198 -5.39 -6.22 8.85
N GLY A 199 -6.36 -5.30 8.89
CA GLY A 199 -7.68 -5.52 8.31
C GLY A 199 -7.61 -5.74 6.80
N LEU A 200 -6.83 -4.92 6.12
CA LEU A 200 -6.63 -5.01 4.68
C LEU A 200 -5.90 -6.31 4.31
N ARG A 201 -4.80 -6.65 4.99
CA ARG A 201 -3.99 -7.85 4.68
C ARG A 201 -4.68 -9.16 5.02
N LEU A 202 -5.49 -9.21 6.09
CA LEU A 202 -6.07 -10.45 6.58
C LEU A 202 -7.57 -10.59 6.28
N LYS A 203 -8.32 -9.48 6.16
CA LYS A 203 -9.78 -9.49 6.11
C LYS A 203 -10.37 -9.02 4.77
N ALA A 204 -9.58 -8.33 3.92
CA ALA A 204 -10.00 -7.94 2.57
C ALA A 204 -9.65 -9.06 1.57
N PRO A 205 -10.60 -9.90 1.14
CA PRO A 205 -10.31 -11.16 0.47
C PRO A 205 -9.58 -10.97 -0.87
N THR A 206 -10.03 -10.03 -1.73
CA THR A 206 -9.39 -9.71 -3.02
C THR A 206 -7.96 -9.23 -2.85
N PHE A 207 -7.77 -8.32 -1.91
CA PHE A 207 -6.45 -7.74 -1.65
C PHE A 207 -5.50 -8.76 -1.04
N ARG A 208 -6.02 -9.61 -0.13
CA ARG A 208 -5.25 -10.70 0.45
C ARG A 208 -4.79 -11.70 -0.62
N LEU A 209 -5.71 -12.12 -1.49
CA LEU A 209 -5.38 -13.03 -2.60
C LEU A 209 -4.29 -12.43 -3.49
N LEU A 210 -4.41 -11.14 -3.84
CA LEU A 210 -3.43 -10.43 -4.63
C LEU A 210 -2.04 -10.41 -3.94
N CYS A 211 -2.01 -10.13 -2.63
CA CYS A 211 -0.79 -10.17 -1.84
C CYS A 211 -0.15 -11.55 -1.82
N ASP A 212 -0.96 -12.61 -1.64
CA ASP A 212 -0.47 -14.00 -1.62
C ASP A 212 0.09 -14.42 -2.99
N TRP A 213 -0.51 -13.96 -4.09
CA TRP A 213 0.00 -14.23 -5.44
C TRP A 213 1.29 -13.48 -5.78
N PHE A 214 1.47 -12.30 -5.18
CA PHE A 214 2.70 -11.51 -5.38
C PHE A 214 3.85 -11.90 -4.47
N GLU A 215 3.64 -12.79 -3.51
CA GLU A 215 4.72 -13.28 -2.67
C GLU A 215 5.80 -13.99 -3.49
N GLY A 216 7.06 -13.77 -3.13
CA GLY A 216 8.23 -14.38 -3.76
C GLY A 216 9.27 -14.80 -2.74
N LYS A 217 10.40 -15.32 -3.21
CA LYS A 217 11.54 -15.66 -2.37
C LYS A 217 12.15 -14.41 -1.72
N ASP A 218 12.08 -13.30 -2.44
CA ASP A 218 12.70 -12.00 -2.15
C ASP A 218 11.78 -11.03 -1.44
N ARG A 219 10.46 -11.24 -1.48
CA ARG A 219 9.45 -10.30 -0.96
C ARG A 219 8.18 -10.99 -0.50
N TYR A 220 7.47 -10.34 0.42
CA TYR A 220 6.13 -10.74 0.85
C TYR A 220 5.38 -9.55 1.46
N ALA A 221 4.06 -9.67 1.56
CA ALA A 221 3.20 -8.72 2.26
C ALA A 221 2.75 -9.31 3.60
N ALA A 222 2.93 -8.57 4.68
CA ALA A 222 2.58 -9.00 6.04
C ALA A 222 1.68 -7.97 6.74
N PRO A 223 0.86 -8.40 7.71
CA PRO A 223 0.11 -7.45 8.52
C PRO A 223 1.06 -6.65 9.43
N ALA A 224 0.82 -5.36 9.59
CA ALA A 224 1.61 -4.46 10.45
C ALA A 224 1.30 -4.70 11.95
N THR A 225 1.38 -5.96 12.39
CA THR A 225 1.18 -6.36 13.77
C THR A 225 2.50 -6.57 14.48
N LYS A 226 2.51 -6.38 15.82
CA LYS A 226 3.69 -6.63 16.66
C LYS A 226 4.27 -8.03 16.44
N SER A 227 3.42 -9.04 16.33
CA SER A 227 3.84 -10.44 16.12
C SER A 227 4.53 -10.63 14.77
N ALA A 228 3.94 -10.10 13.69
CA ALA A 228 4.52 -10.23 12.35
C ALA A 228 5.85 -9.47 12.21
N ILE A 229 5.92 -8.25 12.76
CA ILE A 229 7.14 -7.43 12.78
C ILE A 229 8.25 -8.17 13.54
N LYS A 230 7.97 -8.63 14.77
CA LYS A 230 8.96 -9.36 15.57
C LYS A 230 9.44 -10.61 14.86
N LYS A 231 8.54 -11.43 14.33
CA LYS A 231 8.88 -12.65 13.58
C LYS A 231 9.80 -12.38 12.37
N ALA A 232 9.58 -11.28 11.65
CA ALA A 232 10.45 -10.88 10.54
C ALA A 232 11.81 -10.38 11.03
N MET A 233 11.82 -9.60 12.11
CA MET A 233 13.06 -9.11 12.74
C MET A 233 13.91 -10.24 13.32
N ASP A 234 13.29 -11.24 13.94
CA ASP A 234 13.98 -12.44 14.44
C ASP A 234 14.69 -13.23 13.31
N ARG A 235 14.18 -13.15 12.07
CA ARG A 235 14.81 -13.73 10.88
C ARG A 235 15.84 -12.80 10.21
N GLY A 236 16.03 -11.59 10.70
CA GLY A 236 16.92 -10.59 10.12
C GLY A 236 16.46 -10.05 8.75
N GLU A 237 15.18 -10.22 8.39
CA GLU A 237 14.63 -9.76 7.11
C GLU A 237 14.44 -8.25 7.10
N SER A 238 14.57 -7.62 5.93
CA SER A 238 14.23 -6.20 5.78
C SER A 238 12.72 -5.99 5.85
N LEU A 239 12.29 -4.79 6.26
CA LEU A 239 10.89 -4.41 6.37
C LEU A 239 10.66 -3.06 5.68
N ALA A 240 9.50 -2.86 5.07
CA ALA A 240 9.01 -1.58 4.59
C ALA A 240 7.69 -1.24 5.27
N LEU A 241 7.55 -0.02 5.77
CA LEU A 241 6.41 0.47 6.54
C LEU A 241 6.04 1.88 6.11
N LEU A 242 4.75 2.20 6.16
CA LEU A 242 4.21 3.56 6.02
C LEU A 242 3.76 4.04 7.42
N PRO A 243 4.62 4.73 8.20
CA PRO A 243 4.34 5.03 9.60
C PRO A 243 3.10 5.90 9.82
N GLY A 244 2.80 6.78 8.89
CA GLY A 244 1.68 7.71 8.97
C GLY A 244 0.30 7.06 8.86
N GLY A 245 0.19 5.97 8.10
CA GLY A 245 -1.04 5.18 7.94
C GLY A 245 -2.24 6.01 7.50
N PHE A 246 -3.45 5.65 7.98
CA PHE A 246 -4.70 6.33 7.61
C PHE A 246 -4.74 7.81 7.97
N GLN A 247 -4.02 8.25 9.01
CA GLN A 247 -3.95 9.67 9.37
C GLN A 247 -3.20 10.47 8.30
N GLU A 248 -2.10 9.93 7.78
CA GLU A 248 -1.34 10.57 6.71
C GLU A 248 -2.12 10.59 5.40
N ALA A 249 -2.82 9.49 5.06
CA ALA A 249 -3.75 9.47 3.93
C ALA A 249 -4.86 10.51 4.07
N THR A 250 -5.35 10.76 5.29
CA THR A 250 -6.42 11.73 5.55
C THR A 250 -5.98 13.17 5.37
N ILE A 251 -4.71 13.51 5.69
CA ILE A 251 -4.15 14.85 5.51
C ILE A 251 -3.55 15.08 4.11
N CYS A 252 -3.56 14.05 3.27
CA CYS A 252 -3.08 14.12 1.89
C CYS A 252 -3.86 15.18 1.10
N GLU A 253 -3.13 16.09 0.46
CA GLU A 253 -3.67 17.17 -0.34
C GLU A 253 -2.70 17.50 -1.48
N PRO A 254 -3.17 17.55 -2.75
CA PRO A 254 -2.32 17.91 -3.88
C PRO A 254 -1.55 19.21 -3.66
N GLY A 255 -0.27 19.19 -3.96
CA GLY A 255 0.62 20.35 -3.79
C GLY A 255 0.98 20.67 -2.33
N LYS A 256 0.68 19.76 -1.39
CA LYS A 256 1.09 19.87 0.02
C LYS A 256 1.89 18.66 0.44
N GLU A 257 3.09 18.90 0.92
CA GLU A 257 3.98 17.86 1.40
C GLU A 257 3.82 17.70 2.92
N ARG A 258 2.97 16.74 3.32
CA ARG A 258 2.58 16.51 4.70
C ARG A 258 2.85 15.07 5.12
N VAL A 259 3.47 14.91 6.29
CA VAL A 259 3.71 13.62 6.91
C VAL A 259 3.17 13.57 8.33
N TYR A 260 2.53 12.45 8.71
CA TYR A 260 1.96 12.27 10.04
C TYR A 260 2.87 11.35 10.86
N VAL A 261 3.90 11.92 11.48
CA VAL A 261 4.96 11.13 12.14
C VAL A 261 5.26 11.54 13.57
N LYS A 262 4.86 12.74 14.04
CA LYS A 262 5.17 13.23 15.41
C LYS A 262 4.81 12.24 16.51
N SER A 263 3.65 11.60 16.41
CA SER A 263 3.16 10.64 17.40
C SER A 263 3.50 9.18 17.06
N ARG A 264 4.18 8.93 15.95
CA ARG A 264 4.48 7.58 15.45
C ARG A 264 5.87 7.15 15.89
N GLN A 265 6.00 6.60 17.08
CA GLN A 265 7.28 6.21 17.67
C GLN A 265 7.47 4.68 17.75
N GLY A 266 6.41 3.90 17.52
CA GLY A 266 6.44 2.44 17.71
C GLY A 266 7.46 1.71 16.85
N PHE A 267 7.65 2.13 15.60
CA PHE A 267 8.61 1.51 14.69
C PHE A 267 10.06 1.77 15.12
N ILE A 268 10.35 2.93 15.72
CA ILE A 268 11.67 3.23 16.33
C ILE A 268 11.96 2.25 17.46
N LYS A 269 10.99 2.02 18.35
CA LYS A 269 11.14 1.07 19.45
C LYS A 269 11.50 -0.33 18.93
N TYR A 270 10.82 -0.83 17.90
CA TYR A 270 11.13 -2.13 17.32
C TYR A 270 12.53 -2.19 16.69
N CYS A 271 12.97 -1.11 16.03
CA CYS A 271 14.30 -1.06 15.47
C CYS A 271 15.39 -1.05 16.53
N LEU A 272 15.20 -0.32 17.63
CA LEU A 272 16.12 -0.38 18.79
C LEU A 272 16.18 -1.78 19.38
N GLN A 273 15.03 -2.44 19.57
CA GLN A 273 14.95 -3.80 20.11
C GLN A 273 15.57 -4.86 19.21
N GLY A 274 15.54 -4.69 17.89
CA GLY A 274 16.07 -5.65 16.92
C GLY A 274 17.46 -5.31 16.39
N GLY A 275 18.03 -4.16 16.75
CA GLY A 275 19.26 -3.65 16.14
C GLY A 275 19.13 -3.43 14.64
N TYR A 276 18.03 -2.80 14.23
CA TYR A 276 17.71 -2.50 12.84
C TYR A 276 18.14 -1.09 12.45
N ARG A 277 18.63 -0.94 11.22
CA ARG A 277 18.80 0.37 10.59
C ARG A 277 17.43 0.91 10.21
N ILE A 278 17.22 2.20 10.36
CA ILE A 278 16.05 2.90 9.82
C ILE A 278 16.48 3.71 8.61
N THR A 279 15.83 3.47 7.49
CA THR A 279 16.08 4.20 6.26
C THR A 279 14.86 5.07 5.95
N PRO A 280 14.98 6.41 6.02
CA PRO A 280 13.91 7.31 5.62
C PRO A 280 13.74 7.25 4.10
N VAL A 281 12.49 7.20 3.65
CA VAL A 281 12.15 7.19 2.22
C VAL A 281 11.07 8.24 1.97
N TYR A 282 11.30 9.10 0.99
CA TYR A 282 10.33 10.11 0.58
C TYR A 282 9.92 9.95 -0.87
N SER A 283 8.61 9.96 -1.14
CA SER A 283 8.04 9.80 -2.48
C SER A 283 7.34 11.08 -2.92
N PHE A 284 8.03 11.91 -3.68
CA PHE A 284 7.42 13.09 -4.30
C PHE A 284 6.40 12.69 -5.37
N GLY A 285 5.37 13.52 -5.54
CA GLY A 285 4.27 13.28 -6.46
C GLY A 285 3.23 12.28 -5.96
N GLU A 286 3.44 11.68 -4.79
CA GLU A 286 2.45 10.79 -4.16
C GLU A 286 1.15 11.52 -3.85
N THR A 287 1.25 12.77 -3.35
CA THR A 287 0.11 13.63 -3.03
C THR A 287 -0.68 14.07 -4.26
N ASP A 288 -0.06 14.02 -5.44
CA ASP A 288 -0.68 14.42 -6.71
C ASP A 288 -1.42 13.28 -7.42
N THR A 289 -1.37 12.06 -6.87
CA THR A 289 -2.03 10.89 -7.47
C THR A 289 -3.55 10.98 -7.47
N TYR A 290 -4.13 11.72 -6.52
CA TYR A 290 -5.57 11.93 -6.39
C TYR A 290 -5.89 13.35 -5.95
N TRP A 291 -7.02 13.91 -6.43
CA TRP A 291 -7.68 15.02 -5.75
C TRP A 291 -8.36 14.49 -4.49
N THR A 292 -8.29 15.25 -3.41
CA THR A 292 -8.83 14.85 -2.12
C THR A 292 -9.88 15.85 -1.63
N PHE A 293 -10.89 15.33 -0.93
CA PHE A 293 -11.91 16.16 -0.30
C PHE A 293 -11.31 16.82 0.96
N ARG A 294 -11.30 18.15 1.00
CA ARG A 294 -10.65 18.94 2.07
C ARG A 294 -11.51 19.19 3.32
N PRO A 295 -12.84 19.41 3.20
CA PRO A 295 -13.68 19.76 4.34
C PRO A 295 -13.67 18.71 5.45
N LEU A 296 -14.10 19.13 6.65
CA LEU A 296 -14.27 18.30 7.83
C LEU A 296 -13.00 17.55 8.29
N LEU A 297 -11.81 18.14 8.09
CA LEU A 297 -10.53 17.48 8.38
C LEU A 297 -10.45 16.93 9.80
N LYS A 298 -10.87 17.70 10.83
CA LYS A 298 -10.86 17.26 12.23
C LYS A 298 -11.72 16.01 12.45
N PHE A 299 -12.91 15.97 11.86
CA PHE A 299 -13.80 14.81 11.91
C PHE A 299 -13.20 13.61 11.18
N ARG A 300 -12.69 13.81 9.97
CA ARG A 300 -12.03 12.74 9.20
C ARG A 300 -10.80 12.16 9.92
N LEU A 301 -9.99 12.99 10.54
CA LEU A 301 -8.88 12.54 11.39
C LEU A 301 -9.35 11.75 12.62
N SER A 302 -10.49 12.11 13.20
CA SER A 302 -11.11 11.34 14.29
C SER A 302 -11.49 9.93 13.83
N LEU A 303 -12.05 9.78 12.63
CA LEU A 303 -12.36 8.48 12.02
C LEU A 303 -11.08 7.70 11.70
N ALA A 304 -10.08 8.36 11.14
CA ALA A 304 -8.80 7.73 10.82
C ALA A 304 -8.06 7.19 12.05
N LYS A 305 -8.21 7.83 13.22
CA LYS A 305 -7.71 7.31 14.50
C LYS A 305 -8.41 6.02 14.95
N GLN A 306 -9.62 5.76 14.47
CA GLN A 306 -10.39 4.55 14.72
C GLN A 306 -10.18 3.48 13.61
N ASN A 307 -9.15 3.65 12.78
CA ASN A 307 -8.85 2.80 11.61
C ASN A 307 -9.97 2.78 10.55
N ILE A 308 -10.76 3.86 10.48
CA ILE A 308 -11.77 4.04 9.44
C ILE A 308 -11.16 4.93 8.35
N PRO A 309 -10.96 4.44 7.11
CA PRO A 309 -10.45 5.25 6.02
C PRO A 309 -11.38 6.43 5.73
N ALA A 310 -10.90 7.65 5.94
CA ALA A 310 -11.69 8.86 5.82
C ALA A 310 -11.15 9.81 4.72
N ALA A 311 -10.46 9.25 3.74
CA ALA A 311 -9.98 9.96 2.57
C ALA A 311 -10.99 9.79 1.43
N ALA A 312 -11.72 10.86 1.09
CA ALA A 312 -12.49 10.90 -0.15
C ALA A 312 -11.57 11.36 -1.29
N MET A 313 -11.58 10.61 -2.37
CA MET A 313 -10.64 10.79 -3.47
C MET A 313 -11.32 10.79 -4.83
N PHE A 314 -10.68 11.46 -5.79
CA PHE A 314 -11.03 11.43 -7.20
C PHE A 314 -9.73 11.43 -8.01
N GLY A 315 -9.53 10.44 -8.84
CA GLY A 315 -8.30 10.28 -9.62
C GLY A 315 -8.46 10.68 -11.09
N ASN A 316 -8.29 9.72 -11.99
CA ASN A 316 -8.41 9.94 -13.42
C ASN A 316 -9.86 10.28 -13.82
N PRO A 317 -10.12 11.33 -14.63
CA PRO A 317 -11.46 11.71 -15.03
C PRO A 317 -12.26 10.60 -15.75
N LEU A 318 -11.61 9.72 -16.50
CA LEU A 318 -12.27 8.61 -17.20
C LEU A 318 -12.56 7.42 -16.28
N CYS A 319 -11.80 7.28 -15.20
CA CYS A 319 -12.00 6.24 -14.18
C CYS A 319 -11.57 6.79 -12.82
N PRO A 320 -12.49 7.37 -12.04
CA PRO A 320 -12.17 8.09 -10.80
C PRO A 320 -11.40 7.31 -9.75
N LEU A 321 -11.43 5.98 -9.81
CA LEU A 321 -10.69 5.11 -8.90
C LEU A 321 -9.23 4.95 -9.29
N LEU A 322 -8.88 5.14 -10.56
CA LEU A 322 -7.49 5.11 -11.00
C LEU A 322 -6.78 6.41 -10.61
N PRO A 323 -5.49 6.34 -10.23
CA PRO A 323 -4.72 7.54 -9.94
C PRO A 323 -4.60 8.44 -11.18
N ARG A 324 -4.23 9.67 -10.97
CA ARG A 324 -3.94 10.63 -12.05
C ARG A 324 -2.63 10.23 -12.73
N ARG A 325 -2.64 10.16 -14.06
CA ARG A 325 -1.49 9.74 -14.85
C ARG A 325 -0.37 10.79 -14.89
N GLU A 326 -0.72 12.04 -14.68
CA GLU A 326 0.20 13.19 -14.67
C GLU A 326 1.12 13.19 -13.46
N ALA A 327 0.81 12.40 -12.43
CA ALA A 327 1.66 12.26 -11.25
C ALA A 327 3.04 11.71 -11.62
N ALA A 328 4.08 12.31 -11.05
CA ALA A 328 5.46 11.90 -11.23
C ALA A 328 5.99 11.31 -9.91
N LEU A 329 5.86 10.01 -9.74
CA LEU A 329 6.28 9.29 -8.54
C LEU A 329 7.80 9.16 -8.49
N ARG A 330 8.48 10.10 -7.83
CA ARG A 330 9.92 10.06 -7.60
C ARG A 330 10.20 9.73 -6.15
N THR A 331 10.57 8.48 -5.90
CA THR A 331 10.85 7.96 -4.56
C THR A 331 12.35 8.02 -4.29
N PHE A 332 12.75 8.70 -3.22
CA PHE A 332 14.13 8.85 -2.80
C PHE A 332 14.39 8.11 -1.50
N VAL A 333 15.38 7.23 -1.54
CA VAL A 333 15.89 6.51 -0.38
C VAL A 333 16.97 7.34 0.26
N GLY A 334 16.84 7.65 1.54
CA GLY A 334 17.87 8.35 2.32
C GLY A 334 18.97 7.40 2.80
N SER A 335 20.01 7.97 3.39
CA SER A 335 21.07 7.19 4.04
C SER A 335 20.50 6.43 5.25
N PRO A 336 20.86 5.16 5.42
CA PRO A 336 20.43 4.35 6.57
C PRO A 336 20.96 4.94 7.88
N LEU A 337 20.07 5.16 8.84
CA LEU A 337 20.40 5.58 10.19
C LEU A 337 20.68 4.34 11.05
N GLU A 338 21.93 4.16 11.44
CA GLU A 338 22.35 3.07 12.35
C GLU A 338 21.79 3.34 13.76
N LEU A 339 21.13 2.33 14.34
CA LEU A 339 20.59 2.39 15.70
C LEU A 339 21.29 1.38 16.60
N PRO A 340 21.49 1.71 17.89
CA PRO A 340 22.00 0.75 18.85
C PRO A 340 20.98 -0.36 19.12
N LEU A 341 21.46 -1.51 19.50
CA LEU A 341 20.63 -2.59 20.05
C LEU A 341 20.32 -2.30 21.53
N ILE A 342 19.06 -2.01 21.84
CA ILE A 342 18.57 -1.75 23.19
C ILE A 342 17.37 -2.65 23.44
N ALA A 343 17.50 -3.69 24.24
CA ALA A 343 16.45 -4.68 24.47
C ALA A 343 15.17 -4.06 25.07
N GLU A 344 15.34 -3.14 26.02
CA GLU A 344 14.25 -2.44 26.70
C GLU A 344 14.45 -0.91 26.62
N PRO A 345 14.20 -0.30 25.45
CA PRO A 345 14.41 1.13 25.28
C PRO A 345 13.42 1.94 26.12
N THR A 346 13.94 2.94 26.84
CA THR A 346 13.13 3.92 27.58
C THR A 346 12.36 4.84 26.64
N LYS A 347 11.39 5.58 27.17
CA LYS A 347 10.64 6.56 26.37
C LYS A 347 11.56 7.65 25.82
N GLU A 348 12.51 8.09 26.60
CA GLU A 348 13.49 9.13 26.28
C GLU A 348 14.42 8.67 25.15
N GLU A 349 14.88 7.42 25.18
CA GLU A 349 15.69 6.83 24.11
C GLU A 349 14.88 6.73 22.81
N VAL A 350 13.64 6.26 22.88
CA VAL A 350 12.76 6.19 21.70
C VAL A 350 12.53 7.59 21.13
N GLN A 351 12.27 8.61 21.97
CA GLN A 351 12.10 10.00 21.53
C GLN A 351 13.37 10.56 20.89
N LYS A 352 14.53 10.31 21.50
CA LYS A 352 15.84 10.73 20.98
C LYS A 352 16.07 10.19 19.55
N TYR A 353 15.85 8.90 19.33
CA TYR A 353 16.08 8.30 18.03
C TYR A 353 14.96 8.61 17.02
N HIS A 354 13.74 8.85 17.52
CA HIS A 354 12.67 9.37 16.68
C HIS A 354 12.97 10.78 16.16
N ALA A 355 13.51 11.67 17.01
CA ALA A 355 13.93 13.00 16.59
C ALA A 355 15.03 12.92 15.49
N LYS A 356 16.03 12.07 15.67
CA LYS A 356 17.07 11.83 14.64
C LYS A 356 16.47 11.33 13.32
N TYR A 357 15.47 10.43 13.39
CA TYR A 357 14.78 9.94 12.21
C TYR A 357 14.03 11.06 11.49
N VAL A 358 13.33 11.93 12.23
CA VAL A 358 12.58 13.06 11.65
C VAL A 358 13.53 14.04 10.96
N GLU A 359 14.70 14.31 11.54
CA GLU A 359 15.72 15.15 10.90
C GLU A 359 16.26 14.49 9.62
N ALA A 360 16.58 13.19 9.66
CA ALA A 360 17.02 12.46 8.46
C ALA A 360 15.95 12.45 7.36
N LEU A 361 14.67 12.37 7.71
CA LEU A 361 13.56 12.48 6.76
C LEU A 361 13.49 13.87 6.11
N LYS A 362 13.68 14.95 6.90
CA LYS A 362 13.75 16.33 6.39
C LYS A 362 14.95 16.51 5.45
N GLU A 363 16.11 15.98 5.81
CA GLU A 363 17.31 16.01 4.97
C GLU A 363 17.06 15.36 3.60
N VAL A 364 16.40 14.19 3.56
CA VAL A 364 16.01 13.53 2.30
C VAL A 364 15.08 14.43 1.49
N PHE A 365 14.09 15.02 2.13
CA PHE A 365 13.15 15.91 1.47
C PHE A 365 13.84 17.14 0.90
N ASP A 366 14.59 17.89 1.71
CA ASP A 366 15.22 19.14 1.29
C ASP A 366 16.30 18.93 0.24
N LYS A 367 17.06 17.83 0.33
CA LYS A 367 18.09 17.46 -0.64
C LYS A 367 17.51 17.18 -2.04
N HIS A 368 16.32 16.58 -2.10
CA HIS A 368 15.78 16.05 -3.35
C HIS A 368 14.56 16.79 -3.92
N LYS A 369 13.96 17.75 -3.18
CA LYS A 369 12.78 18.50 -3.64
C LYS A 369 13.01 19.26 -4.95
N ALA A 370 14.19 19.82 -5.18
CA ALA A 370 14.50 20.50 -6.44
C ALA A 370 14.61 19.52 -7.62
N GLU A 371 15.29 18.37 -7.41
CA GLU A 371 15.38 17.30 -8.41
C GLU A 371 13.99 16.69 -8.70
N ALA A 372 13.12 16.62 -7.70
CA ALA A 372 11.75 16.17 -7.84
C ALA A 372 10.85 17.16 -8.61
N GLY A 373 11.32 18.40 -8.84
CA GLY A 373 10.58 19.43 -9.55
C GLY A 373 9.68 20.31 -8.67
N VAL A 374 9.91 20.31 -7.35
CA VAL A 374 9.16 21.09 -6.34
C VAL A 374 10.10 21.86 -5.42
N PRO A 375 11.00 22.74 -5.96
CA PRO A 375 12.08 23.38 -5.18
C PRO A 375 11.55 24.19 -3.99
N ASP A 376 10.38 24.81 -4.13
CA ASP A 376 9.77 25.68 -3.11
C ASP A 376 8.89 24.93 -2.10
N ALA A 377 8.78 23.61 -2.24
CA ALA A 377 7.96 22.81 -1.33
C ALA A 377 8.54 22.80 0.09
N VAL A 378 7.64 22.83 1.08
CA VAL A 378 7.96 22.77 2.50
C VAL A 378 7.32 21.52 3.10
N LEU A 379 8.10 20.75 3.83
CA LEU A 379 7.62 19.56 4.53
C LEU A 379 6.92 19.92 5.84
N GLU A 380 5.61 19.71 5.90
CA GLU A 380 4.81 19.88 7.12
C GLU A 380 4.83 18.58 7.94
N ILE A 381 5.41 18.60 9.13
CA ILE A 381 5.42 17.47 10.06
C ILE A 381 4.21 17.58 11.01
N TRP A 382 3.35 16.56 11.03
CA TRP A 382 2.13 16.45 11.84
C TRP A 382 2.29 15.44 12.97
#